data_490a96293bcda8dc9479926138f2788c
#
_entry.id   490a96293bcda8dc9479926138f2788c
#
_cell.length_a   1.000
_cell.length_b   1.000
_cell.length_c   1.000
_cell.angle_alpha   90.00
_cell.angle_beta   90.00
_cell.angle_gamma   90.00
#
_symmetry.space_group_name_H-M   'P 1'
#
loop_
_entity.id
_entity.type
_entity.pdbx_description
1 polymer ?
#
loop_
_entity_poly.entity_id
_entity_poly.type
_entity_poly.pdbx_seq_one_letter_code
_entity_poly.pdbx_strand_id
1 'polypeptide(L)'
;NGDKHSNFSVANSHEGSTQLVKRILSALTSHSLDTVLIGLEATSIYGYNLVYFLREDATLAPFNRKIHVLNPKQVKKFHDAYNDLPKNDYVDSFVIADCLRFGRINKEVYMGDYRYKALQNLTRARFFAVQNLVKEKQRFMNVLFKKYSTMTQEKVFSDTFSTTALAVYDEFESAEALANMDLHELTDFIIEKGKNRFPDPDAVAKAIQKAARSSYRLPKTVNDSVNQVLSISITS
;
A
#
# COMPACT_ATOMS: atom_id res chain seq x y z
N ASN A 1 -24.21 21.54 -29.81
CA ASN A 1 -25.32 20.72 -30.31
C ASN A 1 -25.38 19.32 -29.70
N GLY A 2 -24.27 18.74 -29.20
CA GLY A 2 -24.22 17.38 -28.68
C GLY A 2 -23.93 16.32 -29.73
N ASP A 3 -23.55 16.75 -30.94
CA ASP A 3 -23.20 15.85 -32.02
C ASP A 3 -21.83 15.20 -31.76
N LYS A 4 -21.75 13.91 -32.08
CA LYS A 4 -20.50 13.15 -31.95
C LYS A 4 -19.57 13.51 -33.10
N HIS A 5 -18.45 14.16 -32.81
CA HIS A 5 -17.48 14.54 -33.83
C HIS A 5 -16.63 13.36 -34.29
N SER A 6 -16.03 12.64 -33.38
CA SER A 6 -15.16 11.48 -33.70
C SER A 6 -15.04 10.52 -32.51
N ASN A 7 -14.60 9.31 -32.83
CA ASN A 7 -14.29 8.30 -31.85
C ASN A 7 -12.99 7.57 -32.25
N PHE A 8 -12.08 7.34 -31.32
CA PHE A 8 -10.80 6.70 -31.59
C PHE A 8 -10.20 6.13 -30.29
N SER A 9 -9.26 5.23 -30.43
CA SER A 9 -8.45 4.72 -29.33
C SER A 9 -7.01 5.13 -29.49
N VAL A 10 -6.32 5.37 -28.37
CA VAL A 10 -4.87 5.57 -28.28
C VAL A 10 -4.31 4.72 -27.17
N ALA A 11 -3.04 4.35 -27.27
CA ALA A 11 -2.36 3.67 -26.18
C ALA A 11 -2.26 4.58 -24.95
N ASN A 12 -2.37 4.03 -23.74
CA ASN A 12 -2.12 4.77 -22.51
C ASN A 12 -0.59 4.91 -22.27
N SER A 13 0.05 5.73 -23.08
CA SER A 13 1.47 6.00 -23.13
C SER A 13 1.72 7.47 -23.45
N HIS A 14 2.96 7.93 -23.32
CA HIS A 14 3.34 9.29 -23.71
C HIS A 14 3.04 9.57 -25.19
N GLU A 15 3.35 8.62 -26.07
CA GLU A 15 3.07 8.74 -27.51
C GLU A 15 1.57 8.81 -27.79
N GLY A 16 0.77 7.91 -27.18
CA GLY A 16 -0.69 7.92 -27.33
C GLY A 16 -1.31 9.19 -26.77
N SER A 17 -0.81 9.72 -25.66
CA SER A 17 -1.23 11.00 -25.09
C SER A 17 -0.92 12.17 -26.04
N THR A 18 0.24 12.15 -26.69
CA THR A 18 0.62 13.14 -27.72
C THR A 18 -0.32 13.07 -28.93
N GLN A 19 -0.69 11.86 -29.37
CA GLN A 19 -1.68 11.68 -30.45
C GLN A 19 -3.04 12.22 -30.05
N LEU A 20 -3.49 11.98 -28.81
CA LEU A 20 -4.72 12.53 -28.26
C LEU A 20 -4.72 14.05 -28.30
N VAL A 21 -3.65 14.71 -27.82
CA VAL A 21 -3.52 16.17 -27.85
C VAL A 21 -3.58 16.72 -29.28
N LYS A 22 -2.87 16.10 -30.24
CA LYS A 22 -2.93 16.51 -31.65
C LYS A 22 -4.35 16.48 -32.20
N ARG A 23 -5.15 15.47 -31.86
CA ARG A 23 -6.55 15.36 -32.28
C ARG A 23 -7.45 16.40 -31.61
N ILE A 24 -7.23 16.68 -30.32
CA ILE A 24 -7.95 17.74 -29.61
C ILE A 24 -7.65 19.10 -30.28
N LEU A 25 -6.39 19.42 -30.53
CA LEU A 25 -5.98 20.66 -31.20
C LEU A 25 -6.58 20.81 -32.59
N SER A 26 -6.57 19.72 -33.38
CA SER A 26 -7.20 19.71 -34.71
C SER A 26 -8.70 20.03 -34.63
N ALA A 27 -9.41 19.45 -33.66
CA ALA A 27 -10.84 19.72 -33.46
C ALA A 27 -11.09 21.16 -32.99
N LEU A 28 -10.29 21.68 -32.07
CA LEU A 28 -10.40 23.06 -31.58
C LEU A 28 -10.17 24.08 -32.71
N THR A 29 -9.14 23.85 -33.52
CA THR A 29 -8.79 24.74 -34.64
C THR A 29 -9.83 24.68 -35.75
N SER A 30 -10.23 23.47 -36.16
CA SER A 30 -11.18 23.31 -37.28
C SER A 30 -12.59 23.89 -36.98
N HIS A 31 -12.97 23.96 -35.72
CA HIS A 31 -14.26 24.51 -35.31
C HIS A 31 -14.14 25.88 -34.64
N SER A 32 -12.97 26.51 -34.63
CA SER A 32 -12.72 27.82 -34.03
C SER A 32 -13.17 27.87 -32.58
N LEU A 33 -12.85 26.82 -31.80
CA LEU A 33 -13.20 26.70 -30.38
C LEU A 33 -12.05 27.19 -29.51
N ASP A 34 -12.37 27.83 -28.39
CA ASP A 34 -11.45 28.36 -27.40
C ASP A 34 -11.44 27.52 -26.11
N THR A 35 -12.41 26.65 -25.94
CA THR A 35 -12.63 25.89 -24.71
C THR A 35 -12.71 24.40 -24.96
N VAL A 36 -12.06 23.61 -24.12
CA VAL A 36 -12.13 22.14 -24.11
C VAL A 36 -12.43 21.61 -22.71
N LEU A 37 -13.46 20.78 -22.62
CA LEU A 37 -13.76 20.00 -21.41
C LEU A 37 -13.27 18.58 -21.62
N ILE A 38 -12.38 18.10 -20.77
CA ILE A 38 -11.81 16.77 -20.84
C ILE A 38 -12.31 15.95 -19.65
N GLY A 39 -13.01 14.87 -19.90
CA GLY A 39 -13.49 13.95 -18.87
C GLY A 39 -12.73 12.65 -18.86
N LEU A 40 -12.40 12.17 -17.67
CA LEU A 40 -11.84 10.84 -17.44
C LEU A 40 -12.64 10.17 -16.33
N GLU A 41 -12.80 8.87 -16.41
CA GLU A 41 -13.32 8.09 -15.31
C GLU A 41 -12.19 7.79 -14.30
N ALA A 42 -12.50 7.87 -13.00
CA ALA A 42 -11.58 7.56 -11.92
C ALA A 42 -11.35 6.04 -11.79
N THR A 43 -10.78 5.41 -12.82
CA THR A 43 -10.43 4.00 -12.85
C THR A 43 -9.03 3.77 -12.27
N SER A 44 -8.93 3.61 -10.94
CA SER A 44 -7.68 3.32 -10.24
C SER A 44 -6.55 4.30 -10.60
N ILE A 45 -5.36 3.79 -10.95
CA ILE A 45 -4.15 4.58 -11.25
C ILE A 45 -4.03 4.96 -12.74
N TYR A 46 -4.83 4.35 -13.62
CA TYR A 46 -4.63 4.43 -15.08
C TYR A 46 -4.80 5.83 -15.67
N GLY A 47 -5.70 6.63 -15.12
CA GLY A 47 -5.88 8.03 -15.55
C GLY A 47 -4.89 9.03 -14.93
N TYR A 48 -4.08 8.60 -13.94
CA TYR A 48 -3.23 9.50 -13.16
C TYR A 48 -2.22 10.25 -14.01
N ASN A 49 -1.42 9.54 -14.79
CA ASN A 49 -0.39 10.14 -15.63
C ASN A 49 -0.97 11.00 -16.75
N LEU A 50 -2.07 10.55 -17.35
CA LEU A 50 -2.75 11.28 -18.43
C LEU A 50 -3.28 12.64 -17.95
N VAL A 51 -3.83 12.71 -16.73
CA VAL A 51 -4.31 13.98 -16.16
C VAL A 51 -3.16 15.00 -16.04
N TYR A 52 -2.00 14.59 -15.53
CA TYR A 52 -0.82 15.47 -15.45
C TYR A 52 -0.30 15.85 -16.83
N PHE A 53 -0.18 14.88 -17.73
CA PHE A 53 0.24 15.14 -19.10
C PHE A 53 -0.65 16.18 -19.78
N LEU A 54 -1.97 16.00 -19.75
CA LEU A 54 -2.92 16.94 -20.34
C LEU A 54 -2.89 18.32 -19.69
N ARG A 55 -2.61 18.39 -18.38
CA ARG A 55 -2.53 19.65 -17.67
C ARG A 55 -1.27 20.44 -18.02
N GLU A 56 -0.14 19.77 -18.14
CA GLU A 56 1.16 20.43 -18.38
C GLU A 56 1.46 20.66 -19.86
N ASP A 57 0.61 20.12 -20.76
CA ASP A 57 0.84 20.27 -22.20
C ASP A 57 0.79 21.74 -22.62
N ALA A 58 1.93 22.25 -23.12
CA ALA A 58 2.08 23.64 -23.51
C ALA A 58 1.22 24.01 -24.73
N THR A 59 0.90 23.05 -25.61
CA THR A 59 0.12 23.29 -26.82
C THR A 59 -1.35 23.50 -26.54
N LEU A 60 -1.85 22.95 -25.42
CA LEU A 60 -3.19 23.18 -24.91
C LEU A 60 -3.28 24.42 -24.00
N ALA A 61 -2.17 25.03 -23.60
CA ALA A 61 -2.15 26.17 -22.70
C ALA A 61 -2.92 27.41 -23.21
N PRO A 62 -2.93 27.74 -24.52
CA PRO A 62 -3.70 28.87 -25.05
C PRO A 62 -5.22 28.69 -24.93
N PHE A 63 -5.71 27.46 -24.76
CA PHE A 63 -7.13 27.16 -24.70
C PHE A 63 -7.63 27.11 -23.25
N ASN A 64 -8.90 27.47 -23.04
CA ASN A 64 -9.58 27.31 -21.75
C ASN A 64 -9.83 25.81 -21.49
N ARG A 65 -8.82 25.15 -20.95
CA ARG A 65 -8.79 23.71 -20.70
C ARG A 65 -9.29 23.38 -19.31
N LYS A 66 -10.36 22.58 -19.22
CA LYS A 66 -10.90 22.07 -17.95
C LYS A 66 -10.86 20.54 -17.93
N ILE A 67 -10.22 19.99 -16.92
CA ILE A 67 -10.06 18.53 -16.77
C ILE A 67 -10.91 18.05 -15.59
N HIS A 68 -11.74 17.05 -15.84
CA HIS A 68 -12.65 16.46 -14.86
C HIS A 68 -12.36 14.95 -14.71
N VAL A 69 -12.14 14.51 -13.48
CA VAL A 69 -12.07 13.07 -13.16
C VAL A 69 -13.36 12.68 -12.46
N LEU A 70 -14.16 11.86 -13.14
CA LEU A 70 -15.51 11.52 -12.78
C LEU A 70 -15.55 10.27 -11.90
N ASN A 71 -16.45 10.28 -10.92
CA ASN A 71 -16.68 9.08 -10.12
C ASN A 71 -17.38 8.01 -10.98
N PRO A 72 -16.85 6.75 -11.02
CA PRO A 72 -17.47 5.66 -11.77
C PRO A 72 -18.96 5.44 -11.48
N LYS A 73 -19.37 5.65 -10.23
CA LYS A 73 -20.79 5.56 -9.84
C LYS A 73 -21.65 6.64 -10.49
N GLN A 74 -21.10 7.83 -10.72
CA GLN A 74 -21.82 8.91 -11.41
C GLN A 74 -21.93 8.62 -12.90
N VAL A 75 -20.84 8.18 -13.53
CA VAL A 75 -20.82 7.77 -14.94
C VAL A 75 -21.82 6.64 -15.18
N LYS A 76 -21.80 5.61 -14.32
CA LYS A 76 -22.76 4.51 -14.39
C LYS A 76 -24.22 4.99 -14.30
N LYS A 77 -24.57 5.81 -13.32
CA LYS A 77 -25.94 6.35 -13.17
C LYS A 77 -26.37 7.18 -14.37
N PHE A 78 -25.44 7.88 -14.99
CA PHE A 78 -25.71 8.66 -16.17
C PHE A 78 -25.87 7.77 -17.39
N HIS A 79 -25.07 6.71 -17.51
CA HIS A 79 -25.22 5.66 -18.51
C HIS A 79 -26.57 4.93 -18.40
N ASP A 80 -26.98 4.58 -17.18
CA ASP A 80 -28.26 3.91 -16.92
C ASP A 80 -29.49 4.77 -17.28
N ALA A 81 -29.31 6.08 -17.44
CA ALA A 81 -30.36 6.98 -17.93
C ALA A 81 -30.62 6.91 -19.46
N TYR A 82 -29.71 6.27 -20.20
CA TYR A 82 -29.89 5.96 -21.59
C TYR A 82 -30.49 4.55 -21.73
N ASN A 83 -31.68 4.46 -22.27
CA ASN A 83 -32.28 3.16 -22.62
C ASN A 83 -31.45 2.53 -23.73
N ASP A 84 -31.06 1.27 -23.57
CA ASP A 84 -30.52 0.40 -24.64
C ASP A 84 -29.11 0.75 -25.19
N LEU A 85 -28.29 1.52 -24.51
CA LEU A 85 -26.89 1.70 -24.90
C LEU A 85 -26.06 0.46 -24.56
N PRO A 86 -25.34 -0.13 -25.53
CA PRO A 86 -24.46 -1.24 -25.27
C PRO A 86 -23.29 -0.78 -24.42
N LYS A 87 -22.82 -1.65 -23.50
CA LYS A 87 -21.66 -1.37 -22.66
C LYS A 87 -20.37 -1.68 -23.41
N ASN A 88 -19.70 -0.65 -23.88
CA ASN A 88 -18.36 -0.73 -24.46
C ASN A 88 -17.64 0.62 -24.31
N ASP A 89 -16.32 0.62 -24.46
CA ASP A 89 -15.45 1.78 -24.23
C ASP A 89 -15.83 3.00 -25.10
N TYR A 90 -16.39 2.78 -26.29
CA TYR A 90 -16.84 3.85 -27.16
C TYR A 90 -18.09 4.54 -26.64
N VAL A 91 -19.01 3.78 -26.11
CA VAL A 91 -20.24 4.31 -25.50
C VAL A 91 -19.86 5.00 -24.17
N ASP A 92 -18.99 4.39 -23.36
CA ASP A 92 -18.56 4.98 -22.09
C ASP A 92 -17.86 6.33 -22.32
N SER A 93 -17.03 6.48 -23.34
CA SER A 93 -16.41 7.76 -23.69
C SER A 93 -17.43 8.82 -24.15
N PHE A 94 -18.45 8.42 -24.90
CA PHE A 94 -19.55 9.31 -25.26
C PHE A 94 -20.36 9.73 -24.04
N VAL A 95 -20.70 8.79 -23.16
CA VAL A 95 -21.46 9.06 -21.93
C VAL A 95 -20.71 10.04 -21.03
N ILE A 96 -19.39 9.91 -20.92
CA ILE A 96 -18.53 10.85 -20.16
C ILE A 96 -18.60 12.24 -20.80
N ALA A 97 -18.43 12.34 -22.10
CA ALA A 97 -18.49 13.61 -22.82
C ALA A 97 -19.85 14.30 -22.67
N ASP A 98 -20.92 13.54 -22.78
CA ASP A 98 -22.27 14.06 -22.65
C ASP A 98 -22.61 14.47 -21.20
N CYS A 99 -22.12 13.73 -20.23
CA CYS A 99 -22.21 14.08 -18.82
C CYS A 99 -21.55 15.44 -18.50
N LEU A 100 -20.40 15.74 -19.13
CA LEU A 100 -19.75 17.04 -19.04
C LEU A 100 -20.57 18.13 -19.72
N ARG A 101 -21.11 17.84 -20.91
CA ARG A 101 -21.95 18.77 -21.67
C ARG A 101 -23.21 19.20 -20.90
N PHE A 102 -23.84 18.28 -20.17
CA PHE A 102 -24.98 18.60 -19.30
C PHE A 102 -24.64 19.54 -18.14
N GLY A 103 -23.36 19.80 -17.88
CA GLY A 103 -22.92 20.79 -16.89
C GLY A 103 -23.24 20.46 -15.44
N ARG A 104 -23.64 19.24 -15.11
CA ARG A 104 -23.94 18.81 -13.74
C ARG A 104 -22.69 18.41 -12.95
N ILE A 105 -21.51 18.49 -13.56
CA ILE A 105 -20.21 18.17 -12.95
C ILE A 105 -19.42 19.45 -12.85
N ASN A 106 -19.53 20.12 -11.69
CA ASN A 106 -18.93 21.43 -11.47
C ASN A 106 -17.51 21.36 -10.86
N LYS A 107 -16.99 20.18 -10.54
CA LYS A 107 -15.67 20.08 -9.94
C LYS A 107 -14.63 19.70 -10.98
N GLU A 108 -13.83 20.67 -11.37
CA GLU A 108 -12.54 20.38 -12.01
C GLU A 108 -11.65 19.57 -11.06
N VAL A 109 -10.72 18.82 -11.62
CA VAL A 109 -9.68 18.15 -10.82
C VAL A 109 -8.92 19.24 -10.09
N TYR A 110 -9.02 19.24 -8.78
CA TYR A 110 -8.15 20.08 -7.97
C TYR A 110 -6.72 19.57 -8.06
N MET A 111 -5.94 20.28 -8.81
CA MET A 111 -4.50 20.07 -8.95
C MET A 111 -3.80 21.23 -8.26
N GLY A 112 -3.83 21.25 -6.93
CA GLY A 112 -3.11 22.23 -6.13
C GLY A 112 -1.59 22.15 -6.30
N ASP A 113 -0.86 22.79 -5.42
CA ASP A 113 0.60 22.71 -5.39
C ASP A 113 1.03 21.22 -5.38
N TYR A 114 1.90 20.84 -6.31
CA TYR A 114 2.41 19.47 -6.47
C TYR A 114 3.09 18.93 -5.22
N ARG A 115 3.57 19.81 -4.34
CA ARG A 115 4.11 19.43 -3.02
C ARG A 115 3.08 18.72 -2.15
N TYR A 116 1.82 19.17 -2.17
CA TYR A 116 0.75 18.47 -1.42
C TYR A 116 0.45 17.11 -2.00
N LYS A 117 0.54 16.96 -3.33
CA LYS A 117 0.35 15.65 -3.95
C LYS A 117 1.50 14.69 -3.65
N ALA A 118 2.72 15.18 -3.68
CA ALA A 118 3.90 14.42 -3.28
C ALA A 118 3.79 13.99 -1.80
N LEU A 119 3.43 14.92 -0.91
CA LEU A 119 3.20 14.61 0.51
C LEU A 119 2.10 13.57 0.70
N GLN A 120 0.99 13.67 -0.03
CA GLN A 120 -0.08 12.68 0.01
C GLN A 120 0.41 11.29 -0.38
N ASN A 121 1.20 11.18 -1.45
CA ASN A 121 1.76 9.90 -1.91
C ASN A 121 2.70 9.29 -0.86
N LEU A 122 3.61 10.10 -0.29
CA LEU A 122 4.54 9.66 0.76
C LEU A 122 3.81 9.24 2.03
N THR A 123 2.80 10.02 2.45
CA THR A 123 1.99 9.70 3.64
C THR A 123 1.23 8.37 3.45
N ARG A 124 0.66 8.15 2.28
CA ARG A 124 -0.02 6.88 1.96
C ARG A 124 0.96 5.71 1.93
N ALA A 125 2.12 5.88 1.31
CA ALA A 125 3.16 4.85 1.30
C ALA A 125 3.61 4.48 2.72
N ARG A 126 3.87 5.50 3.57
CA ARG A 126 4.18 5.29 4.99
C ARG A 126 3.06 4.55 5.72
N PHE A 127 1.80 4.95 5.51
CA PHE A 127 0.66 4.29 6.13
C PHE A 127 0.61 2.80 5.77
N PHE A 128 0.74 2.45 4.50
CA PHE A 128 0.75 1.04 4.07
C PHE A 128 1.94 0.26 4.61
N ALA A 129 3.13 0.87 4.65
CA ALA A 129 4.32 0.24 5.24
C ALA A 129 4.10 -0.08 6.72
N VAL A 130 3.56 0.87 7.50
CA VAL A 130 3.23 0.66 8.92
C VAL A 130 2.15 -0.43 9.08
N GLN A 131 1.13 -0.45 8.25
CA GLN A 131 0.10 -1.50 8.28
C GLN A 131 0.68 -2.89 8.00
N ASN A 132 1.60 -3.00 7.05
CA ASN A 132 2.29 -4.25 6.77
C ASN A 132 3.18 -4.69 7.94
N LEU A 133 3.95 -3.76 8.52
CA LEU A 133 4.76 -4.04 9.71
C LEU A 133 3.91 -4.56 10.88
N VAL A 134 2.75 -3.95 11.13
CA VAL A 134 1.83 -4.42 12.19
C VAL A 134 1.36 -5.84 11.91
N LYS A 135 1.03 -6.17 10.67
CA LYS A 135 0.63 -7.53 10.28
C LYS A 135 1.75 -8.54 10.47
N GLU A 136 2.99 -8.20 10.10
CA GLU A 136 4.15 -9.08 10.27
C GLU A 136 4.47 -9.28 11.77
N LYS A 137 4.44 -8.22 12.57
CA LYS A 137 4.57 -8.34 14.03
C LYS A 137 3.51 -9.26 14.63
N GLN A 138 2.27 -9.16 14.16
CA GLN A 138 1.20 -10.05 14.65
C GLN A 138 1.43 -11.51 14.25
N ARG A 139 1.89 -11.78 13.03
CA ARG A 139 2.27 -13.12 12.57
C ARG A 139 3.42 -13.68 13.39
N PHE A 140 4.46 -12.88 13.59
CA PHE A 140 5.58 -13.23 14.46
C PHE A 140 5.13 -13.63 15.86
N MET A 141 4.28 -12.82 16.50
CA MET A 141 3.76 -13.11 17.85
C MET A 141 3.00 -14.43 17.91
N ASN A 142 2.24 -14.76 16.86
CA ASN A 142 1.52 -16.04 16.78
C ASN A 142 2.48 -17.24 16.66
N VAL A 143 3.58 -17.09 15.93
CA VAL A 143 4.61 -18.13 15.80
C VAL A 143 5.42 -18.24 17.09
N LEU A 144 5.82 -17.12 17.67
CA LEU A 144 6.52 -17.06 18.94
C LEU A 144 5.73 -17.75 20.06
N PHE A 145 4.41 -17.52 20.12
CA PHE A 145 3.55 -18.19 21.10
C PHE A 145 3.58 -19.71 20.97
N LYS A 146 3.68 -20.24 19.75
CA LYS A 146 3.79 -21.70 19.53
C LYS A 146 5.11 -22.25 20.06
N LYS A 147 6.22 -21.53 19.89
CA LYS A 147 7.54 -21.94 20.39
C LYS A 147 7.69 -21.70 21.89
N TYR A 148 7.28 -20.52 22.35
CA TYR A 148 7.47 -20.03 23.73
C TYR A 148 6.17 -19.44 24.28
N SER A 149 5.18 -20.30 24.58
CA SER A 149 3.84 -19.86 24.96
C SER A 149 3.79 -18.93 26.18
N THR A 150 4.69 -19.09 27.11
CA THR A 150 4.71 -18.31 28.37
C THR A 150 5.60 -17.07 28.26
N MET A 151 6.58 -17.04 27.37
CA MET A 151 7.52 -15.93 27.22
C MET A 151 6.84 -14.60 26.92
N THR A 152 5.79 -14.63 26.10
CA THR A 152 5.00 -13.46 25.74
C THR A 152 4.03 -13.04 26.84
N GLN A 153 3.60 -13.98 27.67
CA GLN A 153 2.63 -13.74 28.75
C GLN A 153 3.29 -13.14 29.98
N GLU A 154 4.48 -13.62 30.35
CA GLU A 154 5.23 -13.14 31.53
C GLU A 154 6.02 -11.85 31.25
N LYS A 155 5.97 -11.29 30.02
CA LYS A 155 6.68 -10.07 29.63
C LYS A 155 8.15 -10.07 30.04
N VAL A 156 8.84 -11.16 29.77
CA VAL A 156 10.26 -11.35 30.11
C VAL A 156 11.14 -10.24 29.58
N PHE A 157 10.84 -9.73 28.39
CA PHE A 157 11.48 -8.57 27.78
C PHE A 157 10.52 -7.37 27.77
N SER A 158 11.02 -6.19 28.07
CA SER A 158 10.25 -4.93 27.96
C SER A 158 9.81 -4.63 26.53
N ASP A 159 10.65 -5.02 25.55
CA ASP A 159 10.33 -5.02 24.12
C ASP A 159 10.59 -6.41 23.52
N THR A 160 9.52 -7.06 23.09
CA THR A 160 9.56 -8.38 22.45
C THR A 160 10.35 -8.40 21.14
N PHE A 161 10.50 -7.26 20.51
CA PHE A 161 11.23 -7.09 19.25
C PHE A 161 12.62 -6.47 19.44
N SER A 162 13.12 -6.42 20.67
CA SER A 162 14.50 -5.99 20.93
C SER A 162 15.50 -6.97 20.34
N THR A 163 16.68 -6.49 19.97
CA THR A 163 17.76 -7.31 19.39
C THR A 163 18.09 -8.52 20.28
N THR A 164 18.13 -8.33 21.60
CA THR A 164 18.42 -9.42 22.54
C THR A 164 17.28 -10.43 22.59
N ALA A 165 16.01 -9.97 22.61
CA ALA A 165 14.87 -10.87 22.59
C ALA A 165 14.83 -11.71 21.30
N LEU A 166 15.03 -11.08 20.15
CA LEU A 166 15.08 -11.78 18.87
C LEU A 166 16.23 -12.79 18.83
N ALA A 167 17.41 -12.45 19.37
CA ALA A 167 18.54 -13.37 19.47
C ALA A 167 18.20 -14.61 20.32
N VAL A 168 17.52 -14.43 21.46
CA VAL A 168 17.05 -15.55 22.30
C VAL A 168 16.04 -16.42 21.53
N TYR A 169 15.13 -15.81 20.79
CA TYR A 169 14.11 -16.58 20.05
C TYR A 169 14.69 -17.37 18.87
N ASP A 170 15.76 -16.91 18.28
CA ASP A 170 16.42 -17.54 17.11
C ASP A 170 17.42 -18.61 17.54
N GLU A 171 18.28 -18.36 18.53
CA GLU A 171 19.40 -19.23 18.90
C GLU A 171 18.96 -20.59 19.42
N PHE A 172 17.92 -20.62 20.24
CA PHE A 172 17.51 -21.87 20.90
C PHE A 172 16.45 -22.59 20.08
N GLU A 173 16.73 -23.84 19.71
CA GLU A 173 15.85 -24.64 18.85
C GLU A 173 14.46 -24.91 19.46
N SER A 174 14.36 -24.96 20.80
CA SER A 174 13.10 -25.29 21.48
C SER A 174 13.02 -24.68 22.87
N ALA A 175 11.79 -24.62 23.43
CA ALA A 175 11.58 -24.25 24.81
C ALA A 175 12.29 -25.21 25.80
N GLU A 176 12.46 -26.48 25.41
CA GLU A 176 13.16 -27.47 26.24
C GLU A 176 14.68 -27.23 26.26
N ALA A 177 15.29 -26.93 25.11
CA ALA A 177 16.70 -26.58 25.05
C ALA A 177 17.02 -25.37 25.92
N LEU A 178 16.20 -24.32 25.81
CA LEU A 178 16.36 -23.11 26.62
C LEU A 178 16.09 -23.33 28.11
N ALA A 179 15.14 -24.18 28.47
CA ALA A 179 14.82 -24.53 29.85
C ALA A 179 15.92 -25.30 30.58
N ASN A 180 16.69 -26.10 29.83
CA ASN A 180 17.74 -26.99 30.34
C ASN A 180 19.14 -26.41 30.20
N MET A 181 19.30 -25.27 29.55
CA MET A 181 20.57 -24.60 29.41
C MET A 181 21.17 -24.24 30.80
N ASP A 182 22.49 -24.24 30.92
CA ASP A 182 23.14 -23.75 32.12
C ASP A 182 22.84 -22.27 32.34
N LEU A 183 22.57 -21.88 33.58
CA LEU A 183 22.18 -20.50 33.90
C LEU A 183 23.32 -19.50 33.66
N HIS A 184 24.55 -19.91 33.90
CA HIS A 184 25.71 -19.04 33.70
C HIS A 184 25.93 -18.80 32.20
N GLU A 185 25.86 -19.85 31.38
CA GLU A 185 25.95 -19.76 29.93
C GLU A 185 24.83 -18.88 29.34
N LEU A 186 23.60 -19.01 29.84
CA LEU A 186 22.49 -18.15 29.45
C LEU A 186 22.70 -16.70 29.83
N THR A 187 23.26 -16.45 31.02
CA THR A 187 23.60 -15.09 31.48
C THR A 187 24.67 -14.47 30.59
N ASP A 188 25.73 -15.20 30.25
CA ASP A 188 26.79 -14.75 29.36
C ASP A 188 26.26 -14.42 27.99
N PHE A 189 25.36 -15.26 27.44
CA PHE A 189 24.67 -15.00 26.19
C PHE A 189 23.85 -13.71 26.23
N ILE A 190 23.12 -13.46 27.33
CA ILE A 190 22.33 -12.23 27.50
C ILE A 190 23.24 -11.00 27.59
N ILE A 191 24.36 -11.10 28.26
CA ILE A 191 25.37 -10.02 28.37
C ILE A 191 25.92 -9.68 26.97
N GLU A 192 26.31 -10.71 26.19
CA GLU A 192 26.86 -10.54 24.85
C GLU A 192 25.84 -9.89 23.92
N LYS A 193 24.65 -10.51 23.75
CA LYS A 193 23.62 -10.03 22.83
C LYS A 193 22.97 -8.72 23.28
N GLY A 194 22.93 -8.48 24.59
CA GLY A 194 22.47 -7.24 25.22
C GLY A 194 23.49 -6.11 25.20
N LYS A 195 24.73 -6.38 24.75
CA LYS A 195 25.83 -5.41 24.77
C LYS A 195 25.99 -4.75 26.17
N ASN A 196 25.90 -5.56 27.22
CA ASN A 196 26.01 -5.16 28.60
C ASN A 196 25.04 -4.05 29.05
N ARG A 197 23.82 -4.01 28.46
CA ARG A 197 22.82 -2.97 28.75
C ARG A 197 21.81 -3.37 29.83
N PHE A 198 21.81 -4.62 30.28
CA PHE A 198 20.92 -5.08 31.33
C PHE A 198 21.51 -4.76 32.69
N PRO A 199 20.75 -4.09 33.59
CA PRO A 199 21.24 -3.82 34.96
C PRO A 199 21.44 -5.10 35.77
N ASP A 200 20.63 -6.13 35.51
CA ASP A 200 20.71 -7.43 36.18
C ASP A 200 20.47 -8.56 35.11
N PRO A 201 21.56 -8.98 34.44
CA PRO A 201 21.44 -10.04 33.43
C PRO A 201 21.04 -11.39 34.03
N ASP A 202 21.45 -11.70 35.27
CA ASP A 202 21.08 -12.93 35.96
C ASP A 202 19.59 -13.01 36.22
N ALA A 203 18.96 -11.93 36.64
CA ALA A 203 17.51 -11.88 36.82
C ALA A 203 16.76 -12.09 35.49
N VAL A 204 17.28 -11.52 34.39
CA VAL A 204 16.71 -11.72 33.04
C VAL A 204 16.88 -13.18 32.62
N ALA A 205 18.04 -13.78 32.77
CA ALA A 205 18.29 -15.18 32.44
C ALA A 205 17.38 -16.14 33.22
N LYS A 206 17.21 -15.91 34.53
CA LYS A 206 16.26 -16.66 35.38
C LYS A 206 14.82 -16.53 34.91
N ALA A 207 14.39 -15.32 34.54
CA ALA A 207 13.04 -15.09 34.02
C ALA A 207 12.80 -15.80 32.68
N ILE A 208 13.78 -15.75 31.77
CA ILE A 208 13.75 -16.47 30.48
C ILE A 208 13.62 -17.98 30.73
N GLN A 209 14.48 -18.53 31.60
CA GLN A 209 14.50 -19.96 31.88
C GLN A 209 13.19 -20.41 32.54
N LYS A 210 12.66 -19.62 33.48
CA LYS A 210 11.36 -19.87 34.11
C LYS A 210 10.24 -19.91 33.06
N ALA A 211 10.18 -18.92 32.17
CA ALA A 211 9.20 -18.87 31.10
C ALA A 211 9.35 -20.05 30.13
N ALA A 212 10.58 -20.43 29.78
CA ALA A 212 10.84 -21.60 28.95
C ALA A 212 10.37 -22.91 29.63
N ARG A 213 10.60 -23.07 30.91
CA ARG A 213 10.11 -24.25 31.68
C ARG A 213 8.60 -24.34 31.72
N SER A 214 7.90 -23.24 31.77
CA SER A 214 6.43 -23.15 31.82
C SER A 214 5.77 -23.24 30.43
N SER A 215 6.55 -23.18 29.35
CA SER A 215 6.03 -23.25 28.00
C SER A 215 5.69 -24.70 27.59
N TYR A 216 4.68 -24.85 26.73
CA TYR A 216 4.31 -26.16 26.18
C TYR A 216 5.47 -26.77 25.39
N ARG A 217 5.54 -28.11 25.40
CA ARG A 217 6.48 -28.88 24.57
C ARG A 217 5.76 -29.37 23.33
N LEU A 218 6.32 -29.04 22.17
CA LEU A 218 5.79 -29.49 20.88
C LEU A 218 6.49 -30.79 20.44
N PRO A 219 5.80 -31.67 19.69
CA PRO A 219 6.47 -32.77 18.99
C PRO A 219 7.58 -32.24 18.11
N LYS A 220 8.72 -32.97 18.02
CA LYS A 220 9.92 -32.50 17.34
C LYS A 220 9.65 -31.95 15.94
N THR A 221 8.95 -32.70 15.08
CA THR A 221 8.66 -32.27 13.70
C THR A 221 7.87 -30.96 13.65
N VAL A 222 6.94 -30.75 14.59
CA VAL A 222 6.16 -29.48 14.67
C VAL A 222 7.05 -28.35 15.16
N ASN A 223 7.87 -28.60 16.18
CA ASN A 223 8.80 -27.63 16.74
C ASN A 223 9.82 -27.17 15.69
N ASP A 224 10.40 -28.09 14.92
CA ASP A 224 11.37 -27.77 13.87
C ASP A 224 10.77 -26.83 12.82
N SER A 225 9.52 -27.10 12.39
CA SER A 225 8.82 -26.23 11.45
C SER A 225 8.50 -24.85 12.03
N VAL A 226 8.08 -24.77 13.30
CA VAL A 226 7.83 -23.51 14.00
C VAL A 226 9.11 -22.70 14.13
N ASN A 227 10.24 -23.37 14.46
CA ASN A 227 11.54 -22.74 14.57
C ASN A 227 12.00 -22.11 13.25
N GLN A 228 11.89 -22.85 12.14
CA GLN A 228 12.23 -22.34 10.81
C GLN A 228 11.40 -21.10 10.42
N VAL A 229 10.07 -21.16 10.65
CA VAL A 229 9.19 -20.02 10.35
C VAL A 229 9.53 -18.81 11.22
N LEU A 230 9.89 -19.03 12.49
CA LEU A 230 10.29 -17.96 13.40
C LEU A 230 11.59 -17.28 12.94
N SER A 231 12.61 -18.09 12.60
CA SER A 231 13.89 -17.60 12.10
C SER A 231 13.75 -16.78 10.81
N ILE A 232 12.94 -17.25 9.86
CA ILE A 232 12.60 -16.48 8.66
C ILE A 232 11.94 -15.14 9.03
N SER A 233 11.01 -15.13 9.99
CA SER A 233 10.32 -13.92 10.40
C SER A 233 11.22 -12.92 11.15
N ILE A 234 12.31 -13.37 11.74
CA ILE A 234 13.33 -12.51 12.40
C ILE A 234 14.20 -11.81 11.36
N THR A 235 14.48 -12.48 10.24
CA THR A 235 15.37 -11.98 9.18
C THR A 235 14.66 -11.12 8.13
N SER A 236 13.33 -11.07 8.15
CA SER A 236 12.48 -10.31 7.20
C SER A 236 12.18 -8.90 7.70
#